data_7d94ccc27e4d8eb788a9b54de8b47494
#
_entry.id   7d94ccc27e4d8eb788a9b54de8b47494
#
_cell.length_a   1.000
_cell.length_b   1.000
_cell.length_c   1.000
_cell.angle_alpha   90.00
_cell.angle_beta   90.00
_cell.angle_gamma   90.00
#
_symmetry.space_group_name_H-M   'P 1'
#
loop_
_entity.id
_entity.type
_entity.pdbx_description
1 polymer ?
#
loop_
_entity_poly.entity_id
_entity_poly.type
_entity_poly.pdbx_seq_one_letter_code
_entity_poly.pdbx_strand_id
1 'polypeptide(L)'
;MYKRQDQWTGEISGTATDLQEWSTHTIWANNTGGGDFTEVSFRVIDQPPNQITWEIQEIALPSNESAVINPYYSGPTIGSWEVSPPLPSGLQLSDEGTIEGVPDSRTDWSEYTIWGNNSGGSSSSSIWIAVHDILADQNDLLRGMGQTNWGGWPSPILPIGEWAFPVAFSEGGYASQIPVISASHVGKGKMLGYGHESWVYGSGGVEETAFSLGAIEWACGKNADVGLAYGAGFEGFQDELESEGHTVHLSVSPEDLSGIDCLLDEFWNGHDDEDNSAIISFLQDGGGLVMGGHAWYWSYSNTDVSHNYPGNKIAKTTGLFVSDAWGYNEVDMTDSPHELSRPRAAIEAIRADRIDGESLSIEDAMIADSTLSICTGVVSLDFHNFWSSLRDVVNQTGWTVIEYGTLWEDVGYNLGEDPVADTLLRVEAALTQGLPASELPSHPSHVEFPGAVPPDSARITKTVSIDGNQSGLPSNFGYSSA
;
A
#
# COMPACT_ATOMS: atom_id res chain seq x y z
N MET A 1 -51.71 -6.64 14.83
CA MET A 1 -52.24 -5.44 14.16
C MET A 1 -53.50 -4.95 14.87
N TYR A 2 -53.45 -3.82 15.56
CA TYR A 2 -54.66 -3.19 16.14
C TYR A 2 -55.33 -2.38 15.04
N LYS A 3 -56.41 -2.92 14.45
CA LYS A 3 -57.28 -2.18 13.52
C LYS A 3 -58.37 -1.50 14.37
N ARG A 4 -58.49 -0.20 14.33
CA ARG A 4 -59.65 0.55 14.81
C ARG A 4 -60.51 0.87 13.61
N GLN A 5 -61.73 0.37 13.61
CA GLN A 5 -62.79 0.85 12.73
C GLN A 5 -63.67 1.81 13.50
N ASP A 6 -63.85 3.00 12.97
CA ASP A 6 -64.84 3.93 13.47
C ASP A 6 -66.24 3.42 13.08
N GLN A 7 -67.08 3.16 14.06
CA GLN A 7 -68.39 2.55 13.85
C GLN A 7 -69.42 3.50 13.16
N TRP A 8 -69.10 4.79 13.13
CA TRP A 8 -70.02 5.78 12.55
C TRP A 8 -69.62 6.17 11.14
N THR A 9 -68.33 6.29 10.89
CA THR A 9 -67.81 6.72 9.59
C THR A 9 -67.32 5.55 8.72
N GLY A 10 -67.07 4.38 9.33
CA GLY A 10 -66.48 3.22 8.65
C GLY A 10 -64.97 3.36 8.42
N GLU A 11 -64.35 4.42 8.87
CA GLU A 11 -62.91 4.66 8.69
C GLU A 11 -62.10 3.57 9.37
N ILE A 12 -61.15 2.99 8.65
CA ILE A 12 -60.16 2.05 9.16
C ILE A 12 -58.86 2.78 9.36
N SER A 13 -58.42 2.95 10.60
CA SER A 13 -57.18 3.62 10.97
C SER A 13 -56.31 2.77 11.88
N GLY A 14 -55.01 3.08 11.92
CA GLY A 14 -54.05 2.44 12.79
C GLY A 14 -52.66 2.35 12.13
N THR A 15 -51.65 2.00 12.94
CA THR A 15 -50.28 1.74 12.47
C THR A 15 -50.09 0.23 12.40
N ALA A 16 -49.65 -0.25 11.28
CA ALA A 16 -49.25 -1.65 11.11
C ALA A 16 -47.95 -1.91 11.84
N THR A 17 -47.90 -2.99 12.63
CA THR A 17 -46.70 -3.41 13.39
C THR A 17 -46.04 -4.67 12.88
N ASP A 18 -46.81 -5.45 12.09
CA ASP A 18 -46.36 -6.74 11.59
C ASP A 18 -46.54 -6.82 10.07
N LEU A 19 -45.62 -7.48 9.40
CA LEU A 19 -45.71 -7.74 7.97
C LEU A 19 -46.90 -8.67 7.70
N GLN A 20 -47.59 -8.43 6.59
CA GLN A 20 -48.71 -9.23 6.19
C GLN A 20 -48.81 -9.34 4.67
N GLU A 21 -48.91 -10.56 4.19
CA GLU A 21 -49.25 -10.81 2.80
C GLU A 21 -50.65 -10.29 2.45
N TRP A 22 -50.98 -10.25 1.15
CA TRP A 22 -52.26 -9.79 0.68
C TRP A 22 -53.36 -10.55 1.41
N SER A 23 -54.25 -9.83 2.09
CA SER A 23 -55.43 -10.33 2.73
C SER A 23 -56.65 -9.49 2.40
N THR A 24 -57.76 -10.18 2.09
CA THR A 24 -59.04 -9.52 1.80
C THR A 24 -59.89 -9.51 3.08
N HIS A 25 -60.40 -8.36 3.40
CA HIS A 25 -61.27 -8.16 4.54
C HIS A 25 -62.62 -7.65 4.08
N THR A 26 -63.71 -8.29 4.54
CA THR A 26 -65.07 -7.88 4.30
C THR A 26 -65.47 -6.86 5.35
N ILE A 27 -65.93 -5.69 4.93
CA ILE A 27 -66.39 -4.58 5.75
C ILE A 27 -67.91 -4.53 5.66
N TRP A 28 -68.57 -4.68 6.77
CA TRP A 28 -70.05 -4.67 6.88
C TRP A 28 -70.55 -3.35 7.39
N ALA A 29 -71.58 -2.79 6.76
CA ALA A 29 -72.34 -1.63 7.23
C ALA A 29 -73.78 -2.10 7.46
N ASN A 30 -74.22 -1.97 8.72
CA ASN A 30 -75.55 -2.43 9.14
C ASN A 30 -76.34 -1.31 9.79
N ASN A 31 -77.62 -1.28 9.48
CA ASN A 31 -78.60 -0.45 10.14
C ASN A 31 -79.93 -1.24 10.42
N THR A 32 -80.94 -0.55 10.97
CA THR A 32 -82.23 -1.19 11.25
C THR A 32 -82.99 -1.63 10.02
N GLY A 33 -82.66 -1.21 8.84
CA GLY A 33 -83.26 -1.57 7.54
C GLY A 33 -82.54 -2.72 6.81
N GLY A 34 -81.36 -3.13 7.26
CA GLY A 34 -80.57 -4.18 6.60
C GLY A 34 -79.07 -3.92 6.69
N GLY A 35 -78.29 -4.75 6.03
CA GLY A 35 -76.86 -4.66 5.94
C GLY A 35 -76.35 -4.77 4.51
N ASP A 36 -75.20 -4.13 4.23
CA ASP A 36 -74.47 -4.24 3.01
C ASP A 36 -72.97 -4.43 3.32
N PHE A 37 -72.19 -4.91 2.37
CA PHE A 37 -70.76 -5.13 2.58
C PHE A 37 -69.95 -4.70 1.40
N THR A 38 -68.64 -4.44 1.66
CA THR A 38 -67.61 -4.25 0.64
C THR A 38 -66.38 -5.03 1.05
N GLU A 39 -65.52 -5.31 0.10
CA GLU A 39 -64.24 -5.93 0.35
C GLU A 39 -63.10 -4.97 0.13
N VAL A 40 -62.10 -5.01 0.99
CA VAL A 40 -60.84 -4.29 0.86
C VAL A 40 -59.69 -5.26 1.02
N SER A 41 -58.76 -5.25 0.08
CA SER A 41 -57.55 -6.04 0.15
C SER A 41 -56.37 -5.10 0.41
N PHE A 42 -55.51 -5.50 1.32
CA PHE A 42 -54.27 -4.80 1.60
C PHE A 42 -53.19 -5.77 2.07
N ARG A 43 -51.94 -5.35 1.94
CA ARG A 43 -50.75 -5.99 2.52
C ARG A 43 -49.98 -5.01 3.34
N VAL A 44 -49.14 -5.49 4.21
CA VAL A 44 -48.19 -4.68 5.01
C VAL A 44 -46.78 -5.10 4.62
N ILE A 45 -46.03 -4.18 4.11
CA ILE A 45 -44.65 -4.38 3.69
C ILE A 45 -43.74 -3.46 4.51
N ASP A 46 -42.45 -3.77 4.57
CA ASP A 46 -41.46 -2.86 5.13
C ASP A 46 -41.38 -1.56 4.30
N GLN A 47 -40.74 -0.56 4.89
CA GLN A 47 -40.17 0.52 4.10
C GLN A 47 -38.93 -0.02 3.39
N PRO A 48 -38.57 0.50 2.20
CA PRO A 48 -37.29 0.15 1.57
C PRO A 48 -36.11 0.42 2.50
N PRO A 49 -35.03 -0.35 2.40
CA PRO A 49 -33.79 -0.03 3.13
C PRO A 49 -33.30 1.37 2.81
N ASN A 50 -32.69 2.04 3.79
CA ASN A 50 -32.03 3.31 3.55
C ASN A 50 -30.73 3.10 2.75
N GLN A 51 -30.07 4.21 2.45
CA GLN A 51 -28.81 4.19 1.73
C GLN A 51 -27.77 3.29 2.43
N ILE A 52 -27.14 2.42 1.65
CA ILE A 52 -25.98 1.64 2.02
C ILE A 52 -24.73 2.45 1.68
N THR A 53 -23.73 2.45 2.54
CA THR A 53 -22.44 3.11 2.32
C THR A 53 -21.31 2.22 2.80
N TRP A 54 -20.10 2.50 2.32
CA TRP A 54 -18.86 1.84 2.73
C TRP A 54 -17.93 2.87 3.36
N GLU A 55 -17.09 2.47 4.30
CA GLU A 55 -16.07 3.34 4.89
C GLU A 55 -15.06 3.79 3.84
N ILE A 56 -14.67 2.84 2.99
CA ILE A 56 -13.76 3.04 1.86
C ILE A 56 -14.47 2.54 0.61
N GLN A 57 -14.49 3.34 -0.45
CA GLN A 57 -15.15 2.96 -1.70
C GLN A 57 -14.23 2.25 -2.69
N GLU A 58 -12.92 2.36 -2.52
CA GLU A 58 -11.89 1.70 -3.33
C GLU A 58 -10.92 1.00 -2.39
N ILE A 59 -10.85 -0.33 -2.44
CA ILE A 59 -10.01 -1.13 -1.56
C ILE A 59 -9.20 -2.16 -2.34
N ALA A 60 -7.90 -2.16 -2.14
CA ALA A 60 -7.01 -3.23 -2.57
C ALA A 60 -6.82 -4.20 -1.40
N LEU A 61 -6.95 -5.48 -1.69
CA LEU A 61 -6.78 -6.56 -0.72
C LEU A 61 -5.54 -7.39 -1.08
N PRO A 62 -4.75 -7.83 -0.09
CA PRO A 62 -3.69 -8.79 -0.34
C PRO A 62 -4.28 -10.17 -0.65
N SER A 63 -3.66 -10.91 -1.58
CA SER A 63 -3.99 -12.33 -1.81
C SER A 63 -3.58 -13.16 -0.60
N ASN A 64 -4.32 -14.23 -0.35
CA ASN A 64 -4.08 -15.20 0.73
C ASN A 64 -4.15 -14.63 2.16
N GLU A 65 -4.68 -13.44 2.35
CA GLU A 65 -4.94 -12.86 3.66
C GLU A 65 -6.44 -12.68 3.91
N SER A 66 -6.84 -12.73 5.19
CA SER A 66 -8.24 -12.59 5.57
C SER A 66 -8.71 -11.15 5.43
N ALA A 67 -9.84 -10.95 4.76
CA ALA A 67 -10.48 -9.65 4.60
C ALA A 67 -11.88 -9.63 5.19
N VAL A 68 -12.27 -8.50 5.79
CA VAL A 68 -13.62 -8.24 6.30
C VAL A 68 -13.99 -6.78 6.00
N ILE A 69 -15.01 -6.56 5.17
CA ILE A 69 -15.49 -5.25 4.78
C ILE A 69 -16.96 -5.14 5.13
N ASN A 70 -17.27 -4.25 6.06
CA ASN A 70 -18.64 -4.08 6.57
C ASN A 70 -19.35 -2.93 5.88
N PRO A 71 -20.64 -3.11 5.49
CA PRO A 71 -21.49 -2.03 5.04
C PRO A 71 -21.97 -1.20 6.22
N TYR A 72 -22.18 0.08 5.99
CA TYR A 72 -22.93 0.96 6.89
C TYR A 72 -24.31 1.22 6.31
N TYR A 73 -25.34 0.93 7.08
CA TYR A 73 -26.72 1.22 6.73
C TYR A 73 -27.55 1.51 7.98
N SER A 74 -28.69 2.12 7.79
CA SER A 74 -29.63 2.43 8.87
C SER A 74 -31.06 2.23 8.37
N GLY A 75 -32.02 2.20 9.30
CA GLY A 75 -33.43 2.12 8.98
C GLY A 75 -33.97 0.69 9.03
N PRO A 76 -34.92 0.31 8.13
CA PRO A 76 -35.56 -0.99 8.15
C PRO A 76 -34.57 -2.13 7.90
N THR A 77 -34.86 -3.27 8.51
CA THR A 77 -34.06 -4.49 8.40
C THR A 77 -33.92 -4.93 6.95
N ILE A 78 -32.71 -5.24 6.53
CA ILE A 78 -32.42 -5.89 5.24
C ILE A 78 -32.67 -7.39 5.41
N GLY A 79 -33.43 -7.97 4.52
CA GLY A 79 -33.80 -9.37 4.56
C GLY A 79 -32.93 -10.27 3.69
N SER A 80 -32.29 -9.71 2.67
CA SER A 80 -31.32 -10.41 1.82
C SER A 80 -30.35 -9.45 1.17
N TRP A 81 -29.16 -9.98 0.86
CA TRP A 81 -28.09 -9.25 0.18
C TRP A 81 -27.75 -9.91 -1.14
N GLU A 82 -27.39 -9.13 -2.11
CA GLU A 82 -26.97 -9.57 -3.44
C GLU A 82 -25.77 -8.76 -3.91
N VAL A 83 -24.92 -9.33 -4.74
CA VAL A 83 -23.77 -8.65 -5.36
C VAL A 83 -23.65 -8.99 -6.83
N SER A 84 -23.28 -8.03 -7.63
CA SER A 84 -22.94 -8.23 -9.05
C SER A 84 -21.84 -7.25 -9.47
N PRO A 85 -20.84 -7.69 -10.26
CA PRO A 85 -20.56 -9.08 -10.64
C PRO A 85 -20.21 -9.97 -9.42
N PRO A 86 -19.97 -11.28 -9.60
CA PRO A 86 -19.48 -12.14 -8.53
C PRO A 86 -18.17 -11.58 -7.94
N LEU A 87 -18.04 -11.63 -6.62
CA LEU A 87 -16.83 -11.21 -5.90
C LEU A 87 -15.59 -12.01 -6.34
N PRO A 88 -14.38 -11.47 -6.13
CA PRO A 88 -13.14 -12.22 -6.32
C PRO A 88 -13.19 -13.59 -5.64
N SER A 89 -12.53 -14.58 -6.25
CA SER A 89 -12.46 -15.94 -5.69
C SER A 89 -11.92 -15.90 -4.26
N GLY A 90 -12.54 -16.68 -3.36
CA GLY A 90 -12.23 -16.69 -1.93
C GLY A 90 -12.99 -15.66 -1.09
N LEU A 91 -13.64 -14.66 -1.70
CA LEU A 91 -14.52 -13.72 -1.00
C LEU A 91 -16.00 -14.10 -1.16
N GLN A 92 -16.78 -13.83 -0.15
CA GLN A 92 -18.23 -14.06 -0.14
C GLN A 92 -18.97 -12.88 0.51
N LEU A 93 -20.24 -12.73 0.13
CA LEU A 93 -21.15 -11.79 0.76
C LEU A 93 -21.98 -12.55 1.81
N SER A 94 -21.91 -12.12 3.06
CA SER A 94 -22.65 -12.75 4.17
C SER A 94 -24.12 -12.34 4.19
N ASP A 95 -24.91 -13.02 5.03
CA ASP A 95 -26.32 -12.68 5.27
C ASP A 95 -26.48 -11.31 5.97
N GLU A 96 -25.43 -10.76 6.54
CA GLU A 96 -25.37 -9.41 7.14
C GLU A 96 -24.89 -8.34 6.17
N GLY A 97 -24.53 -8.72 4.94
CA GLY A 97 -24.00 -7.81 3.91
C GLY A 97 -22.50 -7.54 4.01
N THR A 98 -21.80 -8.23 4.89
CA THR A 98 -20.34 -8.14 5.01
C THR A 98 -19.69 -8.90 3.86
N ILE A 99 -18.71 -8.29 3.21
CA ILE A 99 -17.81 -8.98 2.29
C ILE A 99 -16.66 -9.53 3.10
N GLU A 100 -16.49 -10.86 3.10
CA GLU A 100 -15.50 -11.53 3.93
C GLU A 100 -14.90 -12.75 3.24
N GLY A 101 -13.71 -13.18 3.69
CA GLY A 101 -13.04 -14.37 3.20
C GLY A 101 -11.55 -14.15 3.00
N VAL A 102 -10.92 -15.06 2.25
CA VAL A 102 -9.50 -15.02 1.88
C VAL A 102 -9.42 -15.05 0.36
N PRO A 103 -9.14 -13.93 -0.31
CA PRO A 103 -9.01 -13.93 -1.76
C PRO A 103 -7.78 -14.74 -2.16
N ASP A 104 -7.94 -15.66 -3.12
CA ASP A 104 -6.95 -16.67 -3.48
C ASP A 104 -6.23 -16.41 -4.81
N SER A 105 -6.55 -15.31 -5.48
CA SER A 105 -5.99 -14.98 -6.78
C SER A 105 -6.05 -13.48 -7.07
N ARG A 106 -5.02 -13.00 -7.76
CA ARG A 106 -4.90 -11.61 -8.24
C ARG A 106 -6.07 -11.24 -9.14
N THR A 107 -6.67 -10.06 -8.91
CA THR A 107 -7.67 -9.46 -9.79
C THR A 107 -7.40 -7.98 -9.99
N ASP A 108 -7.68 -7.51 -11.20
CA ASP A 108 -7.69 -6.07 -11.48
C ASP A 108 -8.86 -5.38 -10.79
N TRP A 109 -8.80 -4.06 -10.68
CA TRP A 109 -9.86 -3.24 -10.13
C TRP A 109 -11.19 -3.46 -10.85
N SER A 110 -12.21 -3.82 -10.08
CA SER A 110 -13.56 -4.05 -10.58
C SER A 110 -14.60 -3.42 -9.66
N GLU A 111 -15.65 -2.90 -10.25
CA GLU A 111 -16.78 -2.34 -9.50
C GLU A 111 -17.79 -3.43 -9.17
N TYR A 112 -18.14 -3.51 -7.90
CA TYR A 112 -19.15 -4.43 -7.37
C TYR A 112 -20.31 -3.62 -6.83
N THR A 113 -21.52 -3.87 -7.36
CA THR A 113 -22.74 -3.29 -6.81
C THR A 113 -23.37 -4.26 -5.85
N ILE A 114 -23.66 -3.80 -4.64
CA ILE A 114 -24.27 -4.57 -3.57
C ILE A 114 -25.68 -4.04 -3.31
N TRP A 115 -26.65 -4.93 -3.27
CA TRP A 115 -28.05 -4.62 -2.98
C TRP A 115 -28.46 -5.20 -1.64
N GLY A 116 -29.12 -4.38 -0.83
CA GLY A 116 -29.86 -4.82 0.35
C GLY A 116 -31.36 -4.77 0.09
N ASN A 117 -32.03 -5.88 0.25
CA ASN A 117 -33.42 -6.06 -0.13
C ASN A 117 -34.29 -6.38 1.09
N ASN A 118 -35.54 -5.90 1.07
CA ASN A 118 -36.60 -6.34 1.97
C ASN A 118 -37.96 -6.33 1.25
N SER A 119 -39.06 -6.62 1.94
CA SER A 119 -40.39 -6.65 1.34
C SER A 119 -40.88 -5.26 0.86
N GLY A 120 -40.25 -4.19 1.29
CA GLY A 120 -40.55 -2.82 0.88
C GLY A 120 -39.81 -2.34 -0.36
N GLY A 121 -38.69 -2.98 -0.69
CA GLY A 121 -37.87 -2.59 -1.83
C GLY A 121 -36.38 -2.88 -1.62
N SER A 122 -35.56 -2.20 -2.42
CA SER A 122 -34.10 -2.37 -2.46
C SER A 122 -33.37 -1.05 -2.30
N SER A 123 -32.17 -1.10 -1.73
CA SER A 123 -31.15 -0.04 -1.81
C SER A 123 -29.85 -0.65 -2.30
N SER A 124 -29.01 0.11 -2.98
CA SER A 124 -27.73 -0.37 -3.48
C SER A 124 -26.61 0.63 -3.27
N SER A 125 -25.39 0.11 -3.25
CA SER A 125 -24.15 0.89 -3.23
C SER A 125 -23.07 0.14 -3.99
N SER A 126 -22.13 0.88 -4.57
CA SER A 126 -20.98 0.28 -5.26
C SER A 126 -19.71 0.41 -4.41
N ILE A 127 -18.83 -0.56 -4.59
CA ILE A 127 -17.47 -0.59 -4.04
C ILE A 127 -16.52 -1.13 -5.13
N TRP A 128 -15.34 -0.55 -5.21
CA TRP A 128 -14.28 -1.02 -6.08
C TRP A 128 -13.34 -1.91 -5.29
N ILE A 129 -13.05 -3.11 -5.80
CA ILE A 129 -12.14 -4.06 -5.16
C ILE A 129 -11.12 -4.53 -6.19
N ALA A 130 -9.85 -4.56 -5.77
CA ALA A 130 -8.76 -5.28 -6.44
C ALA A 130 -8.14 -6.28 -5.46
N VAL A 131 -7.51 -7.32 -5.99
CA VAL A 131 -6.68 -8.22 -5.20
C VAL A 131 -5.27 -8.18 -5.74
N HIS A 132 -4.32 -7.74 -4.92
CA HIS A 132 -2.91 -7.69 -5.26
C HIS A 132 -2.20 -8.95 -4.77
N ASP A 133 -1.34 -9.50 -5.62
CA ASP A 133 -0.46 -10.62 -5.32
C ASP A 133 0.96 -10.23 -5.71
N ILE A 134 1.70 -9.73 -4.73
CA ILE A 134 3.05 -9.19 -4.96
C ILE A 134 4.02 -10.27 -5.43
N LEU A 135 3.91 -11.49 -4.89
CA LEU A 135 4.76 -12.59 -5.33
C LEU A 135 4.48 -12.96 -6.79
N ALA A 136 3.21 -12.96 -7.20
CA ALA A 136 2.85 -13.17 -8.59
C ALA A 136 3.36 -12.05 -9.49
N ASP A 137 3.29 -10.79 -9.05
CA ASP A 137 3.84 -9.65 -9.79
C ASP A 137 5.38 -9.75 -9.95
N GLN A 138 6.09 -10.10 -8.88
CA GLN A 138 7.54 -10.34 -8.94
C GLN A 138 7.89 -11.49 -9.90
N ASN A 139 7.17 -12.61 -9.81
CA ASN A 139 7.37 -13.75 -10.72
C ASN A 139 7.09 -13.40 -12.19
N ASP A 140 6.08 -12.56 -12.44
CA ASP A 140 5.78 -12.10 -13.81
C ASP A 140 6.90 -11.19 -14.34
N LEU A 141 7.39 -10.26 -13.54
CA LEU A 141 8.49 -9.37 -13.91
C LEU A 141 9.81 -10.10 -14.13
N LEU A 142 10.13 -11.07 -13.28
CA LEU A 142 11.41 -11.80 -13.30
C LEU A 142 11.39 -13.03 -14.21
N ARG A 143 10.31 -13.31 -14.92
CA ARG A 143 10.14 -14.51 -15.71
C ARG A 143 11.24 -14.70 -16.76
N GLY A 144 12.06 -15.73 -16.56
CA GLY A 144 13.14 -16.09 -17.48
C GLY A 144 14.40 -15.24 -17.36
N MET A 145 14.45 -14.39 -16.33
CA MET A 145 15.62 -13.57 -16.05
C MET A 145 16.69 -14.36 -15.30
N GLY A 146 17.90 -13.83 -15.29
CA GLY A 146 19.07 -14.38 -14.65
C GLY A 146 19.90 -13.28 -13.98
N GLN A 147 21.19 -13.52 -13.81
CA GLN A 147 22.10 -12.43 -13.45
C GLN A 147 22.35 -11.56 -14.67
N THR A 148 22.16 -10.26 -14.49
CA THR A 148 22.28 -9.25 -15.55
C THR A 148 23.36 -8.24 -15.21
N ASN A 149 23.87 -7.55 -16.22
CA ASN A 149 24.87 -6.50 -16.03
C ASN A 149 24.43 -5.24 -16.77
N TRP A 150 23.74 -4.39 -16.04
CA TRP A 150 23.25 -3.10 -16.53
C TRP A 150 24.38 -2.06 -16.59
N GLY A 151 24.36 -1.18 -17.54
CA GLY A 151 25.32 -0.07 -17.57
C GLY A 151 25.09 0.91 -16.41
N GLY A 152 26.13 1.66 -16.01
CA GLY A 152 26.01 2.68 -14.96
C GLY A 152 26.05 2.14 -13.54
N TRP A 153 25.90 3.03 -12.58
CA TRP A 153 25.82 2.73 -11.15
C TRP A 153 24.46 3.23 -10.62
N PRO A 154 23.58 2.31 -10.19
CA PRO A 154 22.23 2.69 -9.78
C PRO A 154 22.20 3.32 -8.39
N SER A 155 21.17 4.11 -8.14
CA SER A 155 20.70 4.43 -6.80
C SER A 155 19.77 3.32 -6.28
N PRO A 156 19.71 3.09 -4.96
CA PRO A 156 18.65 2.28 -4.37
C PRO A 156 17.27 2.90 -4.61
N ILE A 157 16.32 2.03 -4.96
CA ILE A 157 14.90 2.37 -5.06
C ILE A 157 14.18 1.63 -3.94
N LEU A 158 13.95 2.30 -2.83
CA LEU A 158 13.38 1.69 -1.63
C LEU A 158 11.85 1.59 -1.72
N PRO A 159 11.27 0.40 -1.59
CA PRO A 159 9.82 0.17 -1.67
C PRO A 159 9.17 0.31 -0.30
N ILE A 160 8.90 1.53 0.15
CA ILE A 160 8.45 1.84 1.51
C ILE A 160 6.93 2.00 1.65
N GLY A 161 6.20 2.01 0.54
CA GLY A 161 4.73 2.06 0.53
C GLY A 161 4.08 0.72 0.85
N GLU A 162 2.79 0.76 1.15
CA GLU A 162 2.01 -0.44 1.46
C GLU A 162 2.03 -1.49 0.34
N TRP A 163 1.88 -1.03 -0.90
CA TRP A 163 1.84 -1.88 -2.09
C TRP A 163 3.13 -1.84 -2.91
N ALA A 164 4.19 -1.27 -2.32
CA ALA A 164 5.50 -1.24 -2.95
C ALA A 164 6.29 -2.51 -2.62
N PHE A 165 7.10 -2.95 -3.57
CA PHE A 165 7.91 -4.15 -3.44
C PHE A 165 9.20 -4.07 -4.25
N PRO A 166 10.29 -4.70 -3.77
CA PRO A 166 11.51 -4.81 -4.55
C PRO A 166 11.32 -5.82 -5.68
N VAL A 167 11.98 -5.57 -6.79
CA VAL A 167 12.01 -6.48 -7.94
C VAL A 167 13.40 -7.11 -8.08
N ALA A 168 14.46 -6.31 -7.96
CA ALA A 168 15.81 -6.79 -8.13
C ALA A 168 16.80 -6.06 -7.22
N PHE A 169 17.85 -6.77 -6.84
CA PHE A 169 18.90 -6.32 -5.94
C PHE A 169 20.26 -6.27 -6.62
N SER A 170 21.09 -5.36 -6.15
CA SER A 170 22.52 -5.38 -6.43
C SER A 170 23.32 -5.29 -5.13
N GLU A 171 24.62 -5.60 -5.21
CA GLU A 171 25.53 -5.28 -4.13
C GLU A 171 25.66 -3.76 -4.01
N GLY A 172 25.60 -3.24 -2.79
CA GLY A 172 25.78 -1.82 -2.50
C GLY A 172 27.13 -1.52 -1.89
N GLY A 173 27.56 -0.28 -1.99
CA GLY A 173 28.79 0.17 -1.35
C GLY A 173 28.75 0.09 0.18
N TYR A 174 27.57 0.04 0.77
CA TYR A 174 27.34 0.07 2.23
C TYR A 174 26.50 -1.08 2.76
N ALA A 175 25.87 -1.84 1.90
CA ALA A 175 25.06 -3.00 2.26
C ALA A 175 25.28 -4.15 1.28
N SER A 176 25.14 -5.38 1.75
CA SER A 176 25.37 -6.57 0.93
C SER A 176 24.38 -6.71 -0.22
N GLN A 177 23.16 -6.20 -0.04
CA GLN A 177 22.13 -6.16 -1.07
C GLN A 177 21.27 -4.92 -0.89
N ILE A 178 21.02 -4.20 -1.98
CA ILE A 178 20.15 -3.03 -2.02
C ILE A 178 19.16 -3.17 -3.17
N PRO A 179 17.88 -2.81 -2.99
CA PRO A 179 16.91 -2.84 -4.06
C PRO A 179 17.22 -1.72 -5.06
N VAL A 180 17.47 -2.07 -6.31
CA VAL A 180 17.80 -1.13 -7.40
C VAL A 180 16.74 -1.06 -8.48
N ILE A 181 15.80 -2.00 -8.47
CA ILE A 181 14.55 -1.98 -9.22
C ILE A 181 13.44 -2.31 -8.24
N SER A 182 12.46 -1.44 -8.16
CA SER A 182 11.28 -1.62 -7.30
C SER A 182 10.02 -1.20 -8.02
N ALA A 183 8.90 -1.78 -7.62
CA ALA A 183 7.60 -1.52 -8.20
C ALA A 183 6.56 -1.22 -7.11
N SER A 184 5.43 -0.64 -7.52
CA SER A 184 4.33 -0.32 -6.62
C SER A 184 2.99 -0.30 -7.37
N HIS A 185 1.92 -0.76 -6.72
CA HIS A 185 0.58 -0.42 -7.13
C HIS A 185 0.20 0.94 -6.52
N VAL A 186 -0.41 1.81 -7.32
CA VAL A 186 -0.73 3.20 -6.94
C VAL A 186 -2.15 3.54 -7.39
N GLY A 187 -3.10 3.57 -6.48
CA GLY A 187 -4.51 3.67 -6.89
C GLY A 187 -4.86 2.52 -7.81
N LYS A 188 -5.36 2.83 -9.00
CA LYS A 188 -5.67 1.81 -10.02
C LYS A 188 -4.50 1.51 -10.97
N GLY A 189 -3.42 2.27 -10.90
CA GLY A 189 -2.26 2.13 -11.78
C GLY A 189 -1.08 1.43 -11.12
N LYS A 190 0.03 1.40 -11.85
CA LYS A 190 1.26 0.73 -11.43
C LYS A 190 2.48 1.58 -11.77
N MET A 191 3.47 1.52 -10.90
CA MET A 191 4.76 2.19 -11.12
C MET A 191 5.91 1.21 -11.00
N LEU A 192 6.92 1.38 -11.86
CA LEU A 192 8.21 0.71 -11.74
C LEU A 192 9.32 1.76 -11.76
N GLY A 193 10.23 1.67 -10.80
CA GLY A 193 11.38 2.55 -10.66
C GLY A 193 12.69 1.83 -10.85
N TYR A 194 13.56 2.38 -11.70
CA TYR A 194 14.94 1.93 -11.91
C TYR A 194 15.93 2.87 -11.24
N GLY A 195 16.96 2.31 -10.65
CA GLY A 195 18.04 3.09 -10.02
C GLY A 195 18.92 3.89 -10.99
N HIS A 196 18.72 3.75 -12.29
CA HIS A 196 19.44 4.47 -13.34
C HIS A 196 18.53 4.72 -14.53
N GLU A 197 18.59 5.89 -15.16
CA GLU A 197 17.74 6.28 -16.28
C GLU A 197 17.95 5.39 -17.52
N SER A 198 19.20 5.02 -17.82
CA SER A 198 19.46 4.17 -18.97
C SER A 198 18.89 2.75 -18.87
N TRP A 199 18.47 2.34 -17.69
CA TRP A 199 17.87 1.02 -17.48
C TRP A 199 16.43 0.96 -17.97
N VAL A 200 15.74 2.09 -18.05
CA VAL A 200 14.37 2.17 -18.57
C VAL A 200 14.25 1.58 -19.98
N TYR A 201 15.27 1.78 -20.81
CA TYR A 201 15.33 1.26 -22.18
C TYR A 201 16.29 0.06 -22.35
N GLY A 202 16.67 -0.61 -21.27
CA GLY A 202 17.47 -1.85 -21.34
C GLY A 202 18.89 -1.67 -21.82
N SER A 203 19.61 -0.64 -21.36
CA SER A 203 20.95 -0.29 -21.84
C SER A 203 22.04 -1.35 -21.59
N GLY A 204 21.77 -2.41 -20.87
CA GLY A 204 22.73 -3.50 -20.58
C GLY A 204 22.91 -4.49 -21.73
N GLY A 205 21.86 -4.80 -22.45
CA GLY A 205 21.86 -5.78 -23.53
C GLY A 205 20.47 -6.35 -23.84
N VAL A 206 20.46 -7.53 -24.46
CA VAL A 206 19.22 -8.16 -24.93
C VAL A 206 18.31 -8.59 -23.78
N GLU A 207 18.88 -9.11 -22.70
CA GLU A 207 18.11 -9.57 -21.54
C GLU A 207 17.52 -8.38 -20.79
N GLU A 208 18.29 -7.33 -20.60
CA GLU A 208 17.88 -6.09 -19.96
C GLU A 208 16.79 -5.38 -20.78
N THR A 209 16.91 -5.35 -22.11
CA THR A 209 15.84 -4.82 -22.99
C THR A 209 14.57 -5.65 -22.86
N ALA A 210 14.69 -6.99 -22.85
CA ALA A 210 13.51 -7.86 -22.67
C ALA A 210 12.82 -7.65 -21.31
N PHE A 211 13.59 -7.43 -20.24
CA PHE A 211 13.04 -7.08 -18.95
C PHE A 211 12.28 -5.75 -19.00
N SER A 212 12.89 -4.71 -19.60
CA SER A 212 12.26 -3.38 -19.70
C SER A 212 10.94 -3.43 -20.47
N LEU A 213 10.88 -4.18 -21.56
CA LEU A 213 9.64 -4.40 -22.32
C LEU A 213 8.59 -5.15 -21.48
N GLY A 214 9.01 -6.20 -20.77
CA GLY A 214 8.13 -6.93 -19.83
C GLY A 214 7.63 -6.06 -18.66
N ALA A 215 8.46 -5.18 -18.17
CA ALA A 215 8.09 -4.22 -17.11
C ALA A 215 7.04 -3.20 -17.60
N ILE A 216 7.17 -2.74 -18.84
CA ILE A 216 6.18 -1.87 -19.47
C ILE A 216 4.86 -2.63 -19.70
N GLU A 217 4.91 -3.87 -20.18
CA GLU A 217 3.70 -4.71 -20.30
C GLU A 217 3.04 -4.94 -18.92
N TRP A 218 3.83 -5.15 -17.86
CA TRP A 218 3.31 -5.31 -16.51
C TRP A 218 2.63 -4.05 -16.00
N ALA A 219 3.25 -2.87 -16.23
CA ALA A 219 2.74 -1.60 -15.73
C ALA A 219 1.52 -1.10 -16.51
N CYS A 220 1.51 -1.29 -17.82
CA CYS A 220 0.64 -0.58 -18.75
C CYS A 220 -0.23 -1.50 -19.61
N GLY A 221 0.01 -2.79 -19.57
CA GLY A 221 -0.68 -3.77 -20.41
C GLY A 221 -0.09 -3.91 -21.81
N LYS A 222 -0.72 -4.81 -22.58
CA LYS A 222 -0.32 -5.09 -23.97
C LYS A 222 -0.92 -4.07 -24.93
N ASN A 223 -0.18 -3.77 -26.01
CA ASN A 223 -0.63 -2.84 -27.06
C ASN A 223 -1.04 -1.46 -26.51
N ALA A 224 -0.30 -0.99 -25.49
CA ALA A 224 -0.56 0.27 -24.83
C ALA A 224 -0.14 1.47 -25.70
N ASP A 225 -0.79 2.61 -25.47
CA ASP A 225 -0.33 3.91 -25.93
C ASP A 225 0.75 4.42 -24.97
N VAL A 226 2.03 4.33 -25.39
CA VAL A 226 3.20 4.64 -24.56
C VAL A 226 3.70 6.05 -24.86
N GLY A 227 3.65 6.93 -23.87
CA GLY A 227 4.21 8.26 -23.92
C GLY A 227 5.66 8.29 -23.46
N LEU A 228 6.56 8.82 -24.28
CA LEU A 228 7.92 9.15 -23.87
C LEU A 228 7.93 10.60 -23.45
N ALA A 229 8.24 10.86 -22.16
CA ALA A 229 8.20 12.20 -21.61
C ALA A 229 9.16 13.16 -22.33
N TYR A 230 8.78 14.40 -22.44
CA TYR A 230 9.61 15.45 -23.01
C TYR A 230 10.90 15.59 -22.19
N GLY A 231 12.05 15.47 -22.85
CA GLY A 231 13.35 15.63 -22.23
C GLY A 231 13.96 14.37 -21.58
N ALA A 232 13.22 13.24 -21.55
CA ALA A 232 13.69 12.00 -20.95
C ALA A 232 14.74 11.22 -21.79
N GLY A 233 14.90 11.55 -23.06
CA GLY A 233 15.96 10.95 -23.91
C GLY A 233 15.70 9.49 -24.33
N PHE A 234 14.45 9.03 -24.30
CA PHE A 234 14.07 7.65 -24.59
C PHE A 234 13.66 7.39 -26.05
N GLU A 235 13.81 8.37 -26.96
CA GLU A 235 13.40 8.23 -28.36
C GLU A 235 14.07 7.04 -29.07
N GLY A 236 15.26 6.63 -28.61
CA GLY A 236 15.95 5.44 -29.13
C GLY A 236 15.28 4.10 -28.81
N PHE A 237 14.30 4.09 -27.89
CA PHE A 237 13.55 2.89 -27.50
C PHE A 237 12.25 2.70 -28.27
N GLN A 238 11.91 3.64 -29.18
CA GLN A 238 10.67 3.61 -29.94
C GLN A 238 10.50 2.34 -30.78
N ASP A 239 11.54 1.96 -31.53
CA ASP A 239 11.46 0.81 -32.45
C ASP A 239 11.21 -0.51 -31.69
N GLU A 240 11.78 -0.69 -30.51
CA GLU A 240 11.58 -1.84 -29.65
C GLU A 240 10.13 -1.89 -29.12
N LEU A 241 9.62 -0.78 -28.64
CA LEU A 241 8.25 -0.67 -28.15
C LEU A 241 7.22 -0.95 -29.27
N GLU A 242 7.42 -0.38 -30.44
CA GLU A 242 6.56 -0.60 -31.62
C GLU A 242 6.63 -2.07 -32.08
N SER A 243 7.78 -2.74 -31.97
CA SER A 243 7.93 -4.15 -32.30
C SER A 243 7.15 -5.08 -31.40
N GLU A 244 6.91 -4.69 -30.12
CA GLU A 244 6.07 -5.40 -29.16
C GLU A 244 4.56 -5.04 -29.32
N GLY A 245 4.23 -4.13 -30.24
CA GLY A 245 2.85 -3.77 -30.59
C GLY A 245 2.32 -2.56 -29.85
N HIS A 246 3.15 -1.82 -29.16
CA HIS A 246 2.76 -0.55 -28.54
C HIS A 246 2.66 0.57 -29.59
N THR A 247 1.83 1.57 -29.30
CA THR A 247 1.81 2.84 -30.02
C THR A 247 2.65 3.84 -29.27
N VAL A 248 3.64 4.45 -29.91
CA VAL A 248 4.57 5.36 -29.21
C VAL A 248 4.27 6.82 -29.51
N HIS A 249 4.15 7.63 -28.48
CA HIS A 249 3.96 9.07 -28.51
C HIS A 249 5.22 9.77 -27.98
N LEU A 250 5.85 10.57 -28.82
CA LEU A 250 7.09 11.25 -28.46
C LEU A 250 6.83 12.62 -27.81
N SER A 251 7.70 13.02 -26.90
CA SER A 251 7.68 14.34 -26.27
C SER A 251 6.36 14.64 -25.56
N VAL A 252 5.84 13.69 -24.82
CA VAL A 252 4.59 13.82 -24.07
C VAL A 252 4.83 14.75 -22.87
N SER A 253 3.92 15.72 -22.70
CA SER A 253 3.87 16.60 -21.53
C SER A 253 2.95 16.02 -20.46
N PRO A 254 3.29 16.12 -19.16
CA PRO A 254 2.39 15.74 -18.08
C PRO A 254 1.03 16.44 -18.10
N GLU A 255 0.96 17.63 -18.71
CA GLU A 255 -0.32 18.37 -18.89
C GLU A 255 -1.31 17.67 -19.84
N ASP A 256 -0.83 16.78 -20.72
CA ASP A 256 -1.66 16.09 -21.73
C ASP A 256 -1.36 14.58 -21.78
N LEU A 257 -1.82 13.88 -20.75
CA LEU A 257 -1.76 12.42 -20.65
C LEU A 257 -3.04 11.74 -21.18
N SER A 258 -3.92 12.50 -21.84
CA SER A 258 -5.15 11.97 -22.41
C SER A 258 -4.86 10.98 -23.56
N GLY A 259 -5.34 9.75 -23.41
CA GLY A 259 -5.11 8.68 -24.38
C GLY A 259 -3.72 8.03 -24.28
N ILE A 260 -2.98 8.31 -23.21
CA ILE A 260 -1.75 7.60 -22.84
C ILE A 260 -2.10 6.54 -21.80
N ASP A 261 -1.64 5.31 -22.00
CA ASP A 261 -1.77 4.23 -21.03
C ASP A 261 -0.53 4.12 -20.16
N CYS A 262 0.63 4.50 -20.69
CA CYS A 262 1.94 4.36 -20.08
C CYS A 262 2.78 5.61 -20.25
N LEU A 263 3.35 6.15 -19.20
CA LEU A 263 4.35 7.21 -19.25
C LEU A 263 5.73 6.66 -18.90
N LEU A 264 6.71 6.86 -19.78
CA LEU A 264 8.13 6.62 -19.50
C LEU A 264 8.79 7.96 -19.23
N ASP A 265 9.43 8.11 -18.06
CA ASP A 265 10.03 9.37 -17.65
C ASP A 265 11.36 9.14 -16.89
N GLU A 266 12.09 10.20 -16.62
CA GLU A 266 13.31 10.18 -15.83
C GLU A 266 13.09 10.83 -14.46
N PHE A 267 13.70 10.25 -13.41
CA PHE A 267 13.74 10.89 -12.08
C PHE A 267 14.53 12.21 -12.06
N TRP A 268 15.26 12.52 -13.14
CA TRP A 268 15.97 13.79 -13.32
C TRP A 268 15.09 14.91 -13.84
N ASN A 269 13.96 14.59 -14.49
CA ASN A 269 13.05 15.57 -15.03
C ASN A 269 12.48 16.45 -13.91
N GLY A 270 12.71 17.73 -14.04
CA GLY A 270 12.25 18.74 -13.09
C GLY A 270 10.85 19.20 -13.43
N HIS A 271 9.86 18.40 -13.08
CA HIS A 271 8.46 18.79 -13.18
C HIS A 271 8.10 19.81 -12.10
N ASP A 272 7.21 20.73 -12.42
CA ASP A 272 6.61 21.59 -11.42
C ASP A 272 5.54 20.85 -10.60
N ASP A 273 4.92 21.53 -9.65
CA ASP A 273 3.96 20.86 -8.76
C ASP A 273 2.63 20.51 -9.46
N GLU A 274 2.29 21.20 -10.55
CA GLU A 274 1.10 20.92 -11.37
C GLU A 274 1.34 19.68 -12.22
N ASP A 275 2.48 19.58 -12.88
CA ASP A 275 2.93 18.40 -13.62
C ASP A 275 3.00 17.15 -12.73
N ASN A 276 3.65 17.27 -11.57
CA ASN A 276 3.72 16.17 -10.60
C ASN A 276 2.32 15.68 -10.18
N SER A 277 1.41 16.63 -9.95
CA SER A 277 0.02 16.29 -9.58
C SER A 277 -0.72 15.60 -10.72
N ALA A 278 -0.47 16.01 -11.96
CA ALA A 278 -1.06 15.37 -13.15
C ALA A 278 -0.58 13.91 -13.31
N ILE A 279 0.73 13.67 -13.17
CA ILE A 279 1.32 12.32 -13.21
C ILE A 279 0.75 11.44 -12.09
N ILE A 280 0.64 11.96 -10.87
CA ILE A 280 0.08 11.22 -9.73
C ILE A 280 -1.40 10.89 -9.98
N SER A 281 -2.18 11.84 -10.49
CA SER A 281 -3.59 11.59 -10.83
C SER A 281 -3.73 10.56 -11.95
N PHE A 282 -2.89 10.63 -12.98
CA PHE A 282 -2.84 9.65 -14.05
C PHE A 282 -2.61 8.22 -13.52
N LEU A 283 -1.66 8.05 -12.57
CA LEU A 283 -1.42 6.78 -11.90
C LEU A 283 -2.64 6.32 -11.08
N GLN A 284 -3.23 7.22 -10.29
CA GLN A 284 -4.38 6.89 -9.45
C GLN A 284 -5.59 6.43 -10.28
N ASP A 285 -5.72 6.97 -11.49
CA ASP A 285 -6.80 6.64 -12.43
C ASP A 285 -6.54 5.37 -13.26
N GLY A 286 -5.37 4.76 -13.15
CA GLY A 286 -5.05 3.47 -13.77
C GLY A 286 -3.93 3.50 -14.81
N GLY A 287 -3.27 4.63 -15.00
CA GLY A 287 -2.11 4.73 -15.88
C GLY A 287 -0.89 3.98 -15.35
N GLY A 288 0.01 3.61 -16.23
CA GLY A 288 1.30 3.02 -15.89
C GLY A 288 2.43 4.06 -15.92
N LEU A 289 3.36 3.98 -14.98
CA LEU A 289 4.53 4.87 -14.94
C LEU A 289 5.80 4.05 -14.80
N VAL A 290 6.76 4.27 -15.69
CA VAL A 290 8.10 3.68 -15.60
C VAL A 290 9.12 4.79 -15.57
N MET A 291 9.89 4.87 -14.48
CA MET A 291 10.88 5.92 -14.28
C MET A 291 12.25 5.35 -13.96
N GLY A 292 13.29 6.09 -14.32
CA GLY A 292 14.66 5.74 -13.95
C GLY A 292 15.51 6.96 -13.63
N GLY A 293 16.54 6.78 -12.79
CA GLY A 293 17.49 7.84 -12.48
C GLY A 293 18.23 7.58 -11.17
N HIS A 294 19.40 8.23 -11.05
CA HIS A 294 20.31 8.01 -9.93
C HIS A 294 20.53 9.30 -9.13
N ALA A 295 20.06 9.31 -7.89
CA ALA A 295 20.13 10.49 -7.03
C ALA A 295 21.55 10.73 -6.46
N TRP A 296 22.42 9.72 -6.38
CA TRP A 296 23.76 9.85 -5.83
C TRP A 296 24.62 10.86 -6.63
N TYR A 297 24.50 10.88 -7.96
CA TYR A 297 25.23 11.84 -8.79
C TYR A 297 24.66 13.27 -8.65
N TRP A 298 23.33 13.36 -8.55
CA TRP A 298 22.64 14.63 -8.31
C TRP A 298 23.07 15.26 -6.98
N SER A 299 23.30 14.46 -5.95
CA SER A 299 23.71 14.89 -4.61
C SER A 299 25.09 15.53 -4.56
N TYR A 300 25.95 15.30 -5.56
CA TYR A 300 27.25 15.98 -5.63
C TYR A 300 27.15 17.51 -5.82
N SER A 301 26.05 17.96 -6.39
CA SER A 301 25.84 19.39 -6.68
C SER A 301 24.66 19.98 -5.94
N ASN A 302 23.90 19.15 -5.22
CA ASN A 302 22.67 19.54 -4.54
C ASN A 302 22.62 18.92 -3.14
N THR A 303 21.77 19.47 -2.31
CA THR A 303 21.55 18.98 -0.94
C THR A 303 20.11 18.51 -0.77
N ASP A 304 19.89 17.68 0.26
CA ASP A 304 18.56 17.20 0.63
C ASP A 304 17.86 16.46 -0.53
N VAL A 305 18.41 15.32 -0.90
CA VAL A 305 17.87 14.42 -1.94
C VAL A 305 16.40 14.08 -1.66
N SER A 306 16.06 13.92 -0.40
CA SER A 306 14.72 13.57 0.03
C SER A 306 13.64 14.54 -0.44
N HIS A 307 13.92 15.84 -0.40
CA HIS A 307 12.94 16.89 -0.73
C HIS A 307 13.18 17.54 -2.08
N ASN A 308 14.47 17.61 -2.50
CA ASN A 308 14.85 18.41 -3.65
C ASN A 308 15.15 17.59 -4.91
N TYR A 309 15.43 16.28 -4.79
CA TYR A 309 15.61 15.44 -5.98
C TYR A 309 14.27 15.33 -6.72
N PRO A 310 14.23 15.72 -8.02
CA PRO A 310 12.95 15.84 -8.74
C PRO A 310 12.11 14.57 -8.69
N GLY A 311 12.72 13.41 -8.94
CA GLY A 311 12.04 12.12 -8.93
C GLY A 311 11.39 11.75 -7.60
N ASN A 312 11.95 12.20 -6.47
CA ASN A 312 11.36 11.91 -5.16
C ASN A 312 10.04 12.64 -4.90
N LYS A 313 9.72 13.69 -5.65
CA LYS A 313 8.40 14.34 -5.56
C LYS A 313 7.27 13.40 -6.04
N ILE A 314 7.55 12.58 -7.04
CA ILE A 314 6.63 11.56 -7.55
C ILE A 314 6.80 10.25 -6.77
N ALA A 315 8.02 9.74 -6.66
CA ALA A 315 8.32 8.46 -6.03
C ALA A 315 7.73 8.34 -4.62
N LYS A 316 7.82 9.39 -3.80
CA LYS A 316 7.29 9.40 -2.44
C LYS A 316 5.78 9.18 -2.38
N THR A 317 5.03 9.71 -3.32
CA THR A 317 3.57 9.51 -3.38
C THR A 317 3.18 8.14 -3.91
N THR A 318 4.09 7.47 -4.60
CA THR A 318 3.89 6.11 -5.13
C THR A 318 4.37 5.01 -4.18
N GLY A 319 4.95 5.39 -3.04
CA GLY A 319 5.52 4.46 -2.07
C GLY A 319 6.93 3.97 -2.40
N LEU A 320 7.60 4.62 -3.35
CA LEU A 320 9.03 4.41 -3.65
C LEU A 320 9.86 5.58 -3.12
N PHE A 321 11.15 5.34 -2.89
CA PHE A 321 12.10 6.37 -2.51
C PHE A 321 13.44 6.15 -3.21
N VAL A 322 13.94 7.16 -3.89
CA VAL A 322 15.25 7.14 -4.55
C VAL A 322 16.30 7.69 -3.59
N SER A 323 17.20 6.81 -3.15
CA SER A 323 18.28 7.16 -2.22
C SER A 323 19.50 7.75 -2.95
N ASP A 324 20.29 8.55 -2.24
CA ASP A 324 21.59 9.06 -2.69
C ASP A 324 22.76 8.09 -2.47
N ALA A 325 22.51 6.90 -1.96
CA ALA A 325 23.47 5.82 -2.00
C ALA A 325 23.65 5.30 -3.44
N TRP A 326 24.64 4.45 -3.64
CA TRP A 326 24.91 3.83 -4.93
C TRP A 326 25.11 2.32 -4.80
N GLY A 327 24.80 1.59 -5.87
CA GLY A 327 25.01 0.17 -6.02
C GLY A 327 25.85 -0.18 -7.25
N TYR A 328 26.19 -1.45 -7.37
CA TYR A 328 26.85 -1.96 -8.55
C TYR A 328 25.82 -2.25 -9.66
N ASN A 329 26.32 -2.39 -10.87
CA ASN A 329 25.50 -2.66 -12.06
C ASN A 329 25.25 -4.15 -12.33
N GLU A 330 25.82 -5.02 -11.51
CA GLU A 330 25.50 -6.44 -11.50
C GLU A 330 24.25 -6.65 -10.64
N VAL A 331 23.21 -7.18 -11.27
CA VAL A 331 21.88 -7.30 -10.67
C VAL A 331 21.43 -8.75 -10.70
N ASP A 332 21.04 -9.27 -9.55
CA ASP A 332 20.47 -10.61 -9.44
C ASP A 332 18.95 -10.54 -9.66
N MET A 333 18.50 -11.24 -10.69
CA MET A 333 17.10 -11.34 -11.10
C MET A 333 16.67 -12.80 -11.23
N THR A 334 17.41 -13.73 -10.63
CA THR A 334 17.16 -15.19 -10.76
C THR A 334 15.94 -15.66 -10.00
N ASP A 335 15.72 -15.09 -8.83
CA ASP A 335 14.65 -15.47 -7.91
C ASP A 335 13.86 -14.24 -7.44
N SER A 336 12.59 -14.46 -7.12
CA SER A 336 11.78 -13.42 -6.49
C SER A 336 12.36 -13.02 -5.14
N PRO A 337 12.46 -11.72 -4.84
CA PRO A 337 12.89 -11.24 -3.54
C PRO A 337 12.08 -11.85 -2.40
N HIS A 338 12.74 -12.11 -1.29
CA HIS A 338 12.09 -12.61 -0.10
C HIS A 338 11.01 -11.63 0.39
N GLU A 339 9.90 -12.12 0.92
CA GLU A 339 8.78 -11.27 1.36
C GLU A 339 9.23 -10.19 2.36
N LEU A 340 10.10 -10.56 3.32
CA LEU A 340 10.64 -9.63 4.32
C LEU A 340 11.64 -8.60 3.76
N SER A 341 11.95 -8.65 2.47
CA SER A 341 12.63 -7.56 1.77
C SER A 341 11.72 -6.35 1.51
N ARG A 342 10.43 -6.49 1.81
CA ARG A 342 9.48 -5.38 1.85
C ARG A 342 9.47 -4.80 3.26
N PRO A 343 9.73 -3.50 3.44
CA PRO A 343 9.74 -2.88 4.77
C PRO A 343 8.43 -3.09 5.54
N ARG A 344 7.29 -3.05 4.87
CA ARG A 344 5.99 -3.30 5.47
C ARG A 344 5.88 -4.72 6.05
N ALA A 345 6.23 -5.74 5.27
CA ALA A 345 6.21 -7.12 5.72
C ALA A 345 7.22 -7.37 6.86
N ALA A 346 8.40 -6.74 6.78
CA ALA A 346 9.41 -6.80 7.85
C ALA A 346 8.89 -6.22 9.17
N ILE A 347 8.21 -5.07 9.13
CA ILE A 347 7.59 -4.45 10.31
C ILE A 347 6.53 -5.37 10.91
N GLU A 348 5.67 -5.95 10.09
CA GLU A 348 4.59 -6.82 10.56
C GLU A 348 5.10 -8.14 11.10
N ALA A 349 6.13 -8.73 10.49
CA ALA A 349 6.77 -9.93 11.01
C ALA A 349 7.42 -9.69 12.38
N ILE A 350 8.12 -8.57 12.57
CA ILE A 350 8.68 -8.20 13.89
C ILE A 350 7.56 -7.95 14.91
N ARG A 351 6.47 -7.33 14.49
CA ARG A 351 5.31 -7.12 15.34
C ARG A 351 4.71 -8.46 15.78
N ALA A 352 4.50 -9.38 14.85
CA ALA A 352 3.97 -10.71 15.14
C ALA A 352 4.86 -11.47 16.12
N ASP A 353 6.18 -11.44 15.95
CA ASP A 353 7.13 -12.07 16.87
C ASP A 353 7.04 -11.46 18.28
N ARG A 354 7.06 -10.13 18.39
CA ARG A 354 7.19 -9.47 19.69
C ARG A 354 5.89 -9.24 20.45
N ILE A 355 4.77 -9.13 19.74
CA ILE A 355 3.48 -8.76 20.32
C ILE A 355 2.52 -9.95 20.30
N ASP A 356 2.43 -10.66 19.19
CA ASP A 356 1.47 -11.73 19.00
C ASP A 356 2.04 -13.10 19.36
N GLY A 357 3.36 -13.21 19.59
CA GLY A 357 4.06 -14.42 20.04
C GLY A 357 4.33 -15.43 18.92
N GLU A 358 4.32 -14.97 17.68
CA GLU A 358 4.73 -15.75 16.53
C GLU A 358 6.25 -15.72 16.40
N SER A 359 6.90 -16.89 16.47
CA SER A 359 8.36 -16.95 16.44
C SER A 359 8.90 -16.72 15.03
N LEU A 360 9.70 -15.69 14.87
CA LEU A 360 10.46 -15.44 13.64
C LEU A 360 11.71 -16.35 13.61
N SER A 361 12.03 -16.92 12.44
CA SER A 361 13.29 -17.65 12.30
C SER A 361 14.49 -16.69 12.35
N ILE A 362 15.68 -17.19 12.69
CA ILE A 362 16.89 -16.34 12.68
C ILE A 362 17.16 -15.78 11.29
N GLU A 363 16.94 -16.55 10.24
CA GLU A 363 17.13 -16.13 8.86
C GLU A 363 16.16 -15.01 8.49
N ASP A 364 14.87 -15.18 8.79
CA ASP A 364 13.85 -14.17 8.57
C ASP A 364 14.12 -12.88 9.35
N ALA A 365 14.53 -13.02 10.60
CA ALA A 365 14.91 -11.88 11.45
C ALA A 365 16.09 -11.10 10.86
N MET A 366 17.09 -11.79 10.30
CA MET A 366 18.22 -11.15 9.62
C MET A 366 17.81 -10.40 8.35
N ILE A 367 16.89 -10.96 7.57
CA ILE A 367 16.36 -10.30 6.36
C ILE A 367 15.57 -9.04 6.76
N ALA A 368 14.67 -9.17 7.73
CA ALA A 368 13.90 -8.04 8.25
C ALA A 368 14.81 -6.93 8.81
N ASP A 369 15.84 -7.30 9.57
CA ASP A 369 16.85 -6.37 10.10
C ASP A 369 17.57 -5.62 8.97
N SER A 370 18.06 -6.33 7.97
CA SER A 370 18.74 -5.73 6.82
C SER A 370 17.83 -4.74 6.08
N THR A 371 16.59 -5.16 5.81
CA THR A 371 15.59 -4.35 5.12
C THR A 371 15.32 -3.05 5.85
N LEU A 372 15.02 -3.11 7.13
CA LEU A 372 14.71 -1.92 7.94
C LEU A 372 15.93 -1.05 8.19
N SER A 373 17.12 -1.63 8.32
CA SER A 373 18.37 -0.87 8.49
C SER A 373 18.64 0.04 7.29
N ILE A 374 18.42 -0.48 6.08
CA ILE A 374 18.58 0.31 4.86
C ILE A 374 17.57 1.48 4.85
N CYS A 375 16.30 1.18 5.11
CA CYS A 375 15.25 2.19 5.07
C CYS A 375 15.42 3.26 6.14
N THR A 376 15.65 2.88 7.38
CA THR A 376 15.77 3.83 8.50
C THR A 376 16.98 4.76 8.39
N GLY A 377 17.99 4.37 7.62
CA GLY A 377 19.18 5.21 7.40
C GLY A 377 18.95 6.37 6.42
N VAL A 378 17.97 6.26 5.53
CA VAL A 378 17.86 7.21 4.39
C VAL A 378 16.45 7.74 4.15
N VAL A 379 15.40 7.05 4.62
CA VAL A 379 14.00 7.47 4.38
C VAL A 379 13.67 8.72 5.18
N SER A 380 13.17 9.74 4.50
CA SER A 380 12.81 10.99 5.16
C SER A 380 11.52 10.88 5.98
N LEU A 381 11.37 11.80 6.92
CA LEU A 381 10.27 11.81 7.90
C LEU A 381 8.88 12.04 7.33
N ASP A 382 8.80 12.63 6.16
CA ASP A 382 7.54 12.88 5.48
C ASP A 382 6.90 11.61 4.89
N PHE A 383 7.57 10.46 4.95
CA PHE A 383 6.95 9.15 4.79
C PHE A 383 6.19 8.73 6.06
N HIS A 384 5.14 9.46 6.38
CA HIS A 384 4.40 9.30 7.63
C HIS A 384 3.90 7.88 7.87
N ASN A 385 3.41 7.18 6.85
CA ASN A 385 2.90 5.81 6.99
C ASN A 385 4.00 4.82 7.40
N PHE A 386 5.17 4.92 6.77
CA PHE A 386 6.33 4.09 7.13
C PHE A 386 6.75 4.33 8.58
N TRP A 387 6.99 5.60 8.95
CA TRP A 387 7.45 5.95 10.28
C TRP A 387 6.42 5.70 11.38
N SER A 388 5.11 5.90 11.11
CA SER A 388 4.06 5.58 12.08
C SER A 388 3.96 4.08 12.35
N SER A 389 4.07 3.23 11.32
CA SER A 389 4.06 1.78 11.49
C SER A 389 5.23 1.29 12.35
N LEU A 390 6.44 1.83 12.13
CA LEU A 390 7.60 1.55 12.98
C LEU A 390 7.38 2.02 14.42
N ARG A 391 6.88 3.24 14.61
CA ARG A 391 6.58 3.79 15.94
C ARG A 391 5.55 2.96 16.70
N ASP A 392 4.54 2.45 15.99
CA ASP A 392 3.50 1.63 16.60
C ASP A 392 4.06 0.32 17.14
N VAL A 393 4.97 -0.32 16.43
CA VAL A 393 5.68 -1.51 16.92
C VAL A 393 6.50 -1.18 18.16
N VAL A 394 7.29 -0.12 18.12
CA VAL A 394 8.10 0.33 19.27
C VAL A 394 7.24 0.63 20.48
N ASN A 395 6.14 1.36 20.31
CA ASN A 395 5.22 1.71 21.39
C ASN A 395 4.53 0.48 22.00
N GLN A 396 4.15 -0.49 21.16
CA GLN A 396 3.45 -1.70 21.61
C GLN A 396 4.36 -2.69 22.33
N THR A 397 5.68 -2.63 22.12
CA THR A 397 6.64 -3.46 22.86
C THR A 397 6.83 -2.99 24.30
N GLY A 398 6.30 -1.83 24.66
CA GLY A 398 6.43 -1.28 26.01
C GLY A 398 7.85 -0.78 26.34
N TRP A 399 8.59 -0.35 25.35
CA TRP A 399 9.94 0.19 25.54
C TRP A 399 9.94 1.45 26.38
N THR A 400 10.85 1.50 27.31
CA THR A 400 11.22 2.72 28.01
C THR A 400 12.48 3.29 27.38
N VAL A 401 12.54 4.60 27.27
CA VAL A 401 13.69 5.25 26.67
C VAL A 401 14.87 5.30 27.63
N ILE A 402 16.03 4.92 27.13
CA ILE A 402 17.33 4.99 27.79
C ILE A 402 18.33 5.65 26.85
N GLU A 403 19.61 5.50 27.10
CA GLU A 403 20.65 6.08 26.27
C GLU A 403 21.05 5.18 25.11
N TYR A 404 21.22 5.80 23.94
CA TYR A 404 21.89 5.20 22.80
C TYR A 404 23.40 5.42 22.85
N GLY A 405 24.10 4.95 21.86
CA GLY A 405 25.47 5.26 21.62
C GLY A 405 26.47 4.44 22.38
N THR A 406 26.10 3.92 23.54
CA THR A 406 26.95 3.02 24.31
C THR A 406 26.47 1.59 24.33
N LEU A 407 25.28 1.37 23.79
CA LEU A 407 24.56 0.12 23.94
C LEU A 407 25.32 -1.08 23.38
N TRP A 408 25.98 -0.90 22.28
CA TRP A 408 26.67 -1.99 21.58
C TRP A 408 28.07 -2.26 22.13
N GLU A 409 28.86 -1.21 22.33
CA GLU A 409 30.27 -1.32 22.67
C GLU A 409 30.49 -1.34 24.17
N ASP A 410 29.81 -0.47 24.92
CA ASP A 410 30.08 -0.29 26.35
C ASP A 410 29.42 -1.34 27.24
N VAL A 411 28.31 -1.94 26.76
CA VAL A 411 27.64 -3.03 27.51
C VAL A 411 28.05 -4.42 27.05
N GLY A 412 28.90 -4.51 26.02
CA GLY A 412 29.39 -5.80 25.52
C GLY A 412 28.32 -6.63 24.83
N TYR A 413 27.23 -6.01 24.37
CA TYR A 413 26.19 -6.69 23.61
C TYR A 413 26.73 -7.10 22.24
N ASN A 414 26.52 -8.35 21.87
CA ASN A 414 26.99 -8.90 20.62
C ASN A 414 25.87 -8.80 19.57
N LEU A 415 25.99 -7.83 18.66
CA LEU A 415 25.07 -7.66 17.55
C LEU A 415 25.00 -8.94 16.72
N GLY A 416 23.78 -9.41 16.43
CA GLY A 416 23.54 -10.63 15.67
C GLY A 416 23.24 -11.86 16.55
N GLU A 417 23.29 -11.75 17.88
CA GLU A 417 22.81 -12.82 18.76
C GLU A 417 21.28 -12.90 18.80
N ASP A 418 20.59 -11.75 18.67
CA ASP A 418 19.15 -11.65 18.53
C ASP A 418 18.83 -10.63 17.39
N PRO A 419 18.73 -11.07 16.14
CA PRO A 419 18.49 -10.16 15.03
C PRO A 419 17.20 -9.34 15.15
N VAL A 420 16.15 -9.87 15.77
CA VAL A 420 14.90 -9.11 15.99
C VAL A 420 15.13 -7.99 16.99
N ALA A 421 15.85 -8.26 18.08
CA ALA A 421 16.22 -7.23 19.04
C ALA A 421 17.12 -6.15 18.41
N ASP A 422 18.08 -6.54 17.58
CA ASP A 422 18.94 -5.61 16.85
C ASP A 422 18.11 -4.70 15.92
N THR A 423 17.16 -5.28 15.18
CA THR A 423 16.26 -4.51 14.32
C THR A 423 15.44 -3.49 15.09
N LEU A 424 14.80 -3.91 16.16
CA LEU A 424 13.98 -3.03 16.98
C LEU A 424 14.81 -1.89 17.61
N LEU A 425 16.03 -2.18 18.00
CA LEU A 425 16.92 -1.16 18.53
C LEU A 425 17.30 -0.10 17.48
N ARG A 426 17.54 -0.54 16.25
CA ARG A 426 17.82 0.38 15.14
C ARG A 426 16.59 1.20 14.77
N VAL A 427 15.42 0.59 14.75
CA VAL A 427 14.15 1.30 14.54
C VAL A 427 13.95 2.40 15.57
N GLU A 428 14.14 2.09 16.85
CA GLU A 428 14.02 3.08 17.91
C GLU A 428 15.06 4.21 17.77
N ALA A 429 16.31 3.87 17.40
CA ALA A 429 17.34 4.87 17.15
C ALA A 429 16.95 5.80 15.99
N ALA A 430 16.44 5.24 14.89
CA ALA A 430 15.99 6.01 13.74
C ALA A 430 14.81 6.91 14.09
N LEU A 431 13.82 6.41 14.82
CA LEU A 431 12.69 7.21 15.29
C LEU A 431 13.14 8.37 16.20
N THR A 432 14.08 8.10 17.08
CA THR A 432 14.61 9.14 18.00
C THR A 432 15.36 10.23 17.26
N GLN A 433 16.11 9.89 16.22
CA GLN A 433 16.82 10.89 15.39
C GLN A 433 15.90 11.62 14.44
N GLY A 434 14.99 10.87 13.86
CA GLY A 434 14.23 11.31 12.72
C GLY A 434 12.96 12.09 13.08
N LEU A 435 12.48 12.02 14.31
CA LEU A 435 11.27 12.73 14.72
C LEU A 435 11.60 14.14 15.20
N PRO A 436 10.76 15.14 14.88
CA PRO A 436 10.83 16.44 15.52
C PRO A 436 10.80 16.29 17.05
N ALA A 437 11.59 17.06 17.75
CA ALA A 437 11.66 17.00 19.22
C ALA A 437 10.30 17.16 19.92
N SER A 438 9.35 17.82 19.25
CA SER A 438 7.96 17.96 19.71
C SER A 438 7.14 16.66 19.65
N GLU A 439 7.56 15.69 18.86
CA GLU A 439 6.88 14.40 18.71
C GLU A 439 7.52 13.29 19.52
N LEU A 440 8.68 13.55 20.10
CA LEU A 440 9.31 12.61 21.02
C LEU A 440 8.60 12.67 22.37
N PRO A 441 8.49 11.56 23.10
CA PRO A 441 8.05 11.58 24.50
C PRO A 441 8.92 12.54 25.29
N SER A 442 8.33 13.32 26.18
CA SER A 442 9.05 14.29 27.00
C SER A 442 10.21 13.61 27.74
N HIS A 443 11.42 13.88 27.31
CA HIS A 443 12.67 13.31 27.76
C HIS A 443 12.88 11.81 27.57
N PRO A 444 13.04 11.32 26.37
CA PRO A 444 13.85 10.14 26.26
C PRO A 444 15.31 10.53 26.34
N SER A 445 15.84 10.62 27.52
CA SER A 445 17.29 10.72 27.66
C SER A 445 17.99 9.40 27.32
N HIS A 446 17.23 8.31 27.20
CA HIS A 446 17.76 7.00 26.95
C HIS A 446 16.69 6.03 26.43
N VAL A 447 17.13 5.00 25.73
CA VAL A 447 16.30 3.91 25.22
C VAL A 447 16.65 2.62 25.96
N GLU A 448 15.64 1.91 26.41
CA GLU A 448 15.80 0.55 26.93
C GLU A 448 15.06 -0.43 26.03
N PHE A 449 15.78 -1.37 25.49
CA PHE A 449 15.22 -2.50 24.79
C PHE A 449 15.33 -3.76 25.65
N PRO A 450 14.22 -4.27 26.22
CA PRO A 450 14.29 -5.33 27.23
C PRO A 450 14.93 -6.62 26.74
N GLY A 451 14.84 -6.93 25.47
CA GLY A 451 15.45 -8.11 24.87
C GLY A 451 16.92 -7.96 24.50
N ALA A 452 17.41 -6.73 24.43
CA ALA A 452 18.77 -6.43 24.01
C ALA A 452 19.71 -6.03 25.16
N VAL A 453 19.17 -5.88 26.37
CA VAL A 453 19.97 -5.49 27.51
C VAL A 453 20.69 -6.71 28.08
N PRO A 454 22.03 -6.67 28.20
CA PRO A 454 22.80 -7.76 28.83
C PRO A 454 22.36 -7.96 30.27
N PRO A 455 22.47 -9.19 30.77
CA PRO A 455 22.07 -9.48 32.12
C PRO A 455 22.84 -8.65 33.16
N ASP A 456 22.10 -8.12 34.07
CA ASP A 456 22.38 -7.73 35.47
C ASP A 456 23.43 -6.67 35.83
N SER A 457 24.43 -6.36 35.08
CA SER A 457 25.51 -5.53 35.65
C SER A 457 25.91 -4.33 34.78
N ALA A 458 25.34 -4.19 33.62
CA ALA A 458 25.90 -3.29 32.63
C ALA A 458 24.87 -2.30 32.08
N ARG A 459 23.87 -1.90 32.84
CA ARG A 459 23.04 -0.76 32.49
C ARG A 459 23.88 0.49 32.51
N ILE A 460 24.38 0.86 31.39
CA ILE A 460 25.06 2.12 31.20
C ILE A 460 24.05 3.10 30.64
N THR A 461 23.75 4.13 31.40
CA THR A 461 22.92 5.24 30.93
C THR A 461 23.79 6.36 30.40
N LYS A 462 23.58 6.76 29.16
CA LYS A 462 24.27 7.88 28.55
C LYS A 462 23.26 8.73 27.81
N THR A 463 23.21 10.01 28.18
CA THR A 463 22.26 10.92 27.56
C THR A 463 22.61 11.16 26.09
N VAL A 464 21.66 10.87 25.22
CA VAL A 464 21.76 11.21 23.80
C VAL A 464 21.16 12.58 23.60
N SER A 465 21.92 13.49 22.98
CA SER A 465 21.39 14.80 22.61
C SER A 465 20.41 14.66 21.45
N ILE A 466 19.23 15.24 21.60
CA ILE A 466 18.14 15.19 20.61
C ILE A 466 18.22 16.37 19.63
N ASP A 467 19.31 17.12 19.66
CA ASP A 467 19.50 18.34 18.85
C ASP A 467 19.94 18.06 17.39
N GLY A 468 19.81 16.82 16.94
CA GLY A 468 20.19 16.41 15.58
C GLY A 468 21.68 16.18 15.39
N ASN A 469 22.47 16.24 16.44
CA ASN A 469 23.89 15.90 16.36
C ASN A 469 24.05 14.37 16.46
N GLN A 470 24.35 13.72 15.35
CA GLN A 470 24.56 12.28 15.24
C GLN A 470 25.81 11.76 15.97
N SER A 471 26.52 12.64 16.70
CA SER A 471 27.69 12.26 17.47
C SER A 471 27.29 11.39 18.66
N GLY A 472 27.50 10.11 18.55
CA GLY A 472 27.26 9.15 19.63
C GLY A 472 26.46 7.92 19.22
N LEU A 473 25.96 7.86 18.01
CA LEU A 473 25.35 6.63 17.51
C LEU A 473 26.41 5.69 16.94
N PRO A 474 26.22 4.38 17.08
CA PRO A 474 27.11 3.41 16.46
C PRO A 474 27.17 3.63 14.95
N SER A 475 28.37 3.51 14.38
CA SER A 475 28.61 3.72 12.94
C SER A 475 27.89 2.70 12.03
N ASN A 476 27.31 1.68 12.60
CA ASN A 476 26.50 0.67 11.91
C ASN A 476 25.00 0.94 11.95
N PHE A 477 24.57 2.07 12.50
CA PHE A 477 23.22 2.55 12.35
C PHE A 477 23.11 3.38 11.11
N GLY A 478 22.50 2.84 10.11
CA GLY A 478 22.18 3.56 8.90
C GLY A 478 23.42 4.14 8.21
N TYR A 479 23.23 4.59 7.04
CA TYR A 479 24.26 5.24 6.26
C TYR A 479 24.71 6.52 6.93
N SER A 480 25.97 6.60 7.28
CA SER A 480 26.56 7.92 7.47
C SER A 480 26.56 8.55 6.07
N SER A 481 25.77 9.59 5.86
CA SER A 481 26.01 10.51 4.76
C SER A 481 27.48 10.97 4.86
N ALA A 482 28.28 10.51 3.93
CA ALA A 482 29.62 11.07 3.75
C ALA A 482 29.51 12.47 3.17
#